data_a1ec8ae5ba0715d206e9c662a2ff7a6f
#
_entry.id   a1ec8ae5ba0715d206e9c662a2ff7a6f
#
_cell.length_a   1.000
_cell.length_b   1.000
_cell.length_c   1.000
_cell.angle_alpha   90.00
_cell.angle_beta   90.00
_cell.angle_gamma   90.00
#
_symmetry.space_group_name_H-M   'P 1'
#
loop_
_entity.id
_entity.type
_entity.pdbx_description
1 polymer ?
#
loop_
_entity_poly.entity_id
_entity_poly.type
_entity_poly.pdbx_seq_one_letter_code
_entity_poly.pdbx_strand_id
1 'polypeptide(L)'
;MANLFVLIFCYLLGSLPFGLIIAQRCGKDPRTEGSGNIGATNVARVCGKGAGLWTLVLDVAKGFVAVLLAQAVSDSGFFLALAALAAICGHMFSVFLHGKGGKGVATFVGAFLALAPGATVLSVLVFFLALHLYGYVSLASLAMATALPVMLLVSGSWSVLVPTLAASALIFWKHKDNIDRLLAGTETPWKCAKPEA
;
A
#
# COMPACT_ATOMS: atom_id res chain seq x y z
N MET A 1 5.87 25.23 11.89
CA MET A 1 4.94 25.37 10.75
C MET A 1 5.39 24.54 9.54
N ALA A 2 6.69 24.54 9.15
CA ALA A 2 7.19 23.74 8.02
C ALA A 2 6.80 22.23 8.08
N ASN A 3 6.97 21.60 9.23
CA ASN A 3 6.63 20.18 9.41
C ASN A 3 5.16 19.85 9.11
N LEU A 4 4.21 20.72 9.47
CA LEU A 4 2.80 20.52 9.20
C LEU A 4 2.52 20.61 7.69
N PHE A 5 3.12 21.57 6.99
CA PHE A 5 2.98 21.71 5.55
C PHE A 5 3.51 20.47 4.82
N VAL A 6 4.65 19.90 5.27
CA VAL A 6 5.20 18.67 4.70
C VAL A 6 4.25 17.50 4.89
N LEU A 7 3.66 17.32 6.08
CA LEU A 7 2.69 16.23 6.32
C LEU A 7 1.44 16.37 5.44
N ILE A 8 0.91 17.60 5.28
CA ILE A 8 -0.22 17.87 4.39
C ILE A 8 0.17 17.56 2.94
N PHE A 9 1.36 17.95 2.52
CA PHE A 9 1.85 17.65 1.17
C PHE A 9 2.01 16.14 0.94
N CYS A 10 2.57 15.40 1.90
CA CYS A 10 2.68 13.94 1.85
C CYS A 10 1.30 13.26 1.73
N TYR A 11 0.31 13.75 2.48
CA TYR A 11 -1.07 13.27 2.36
C TYR A 11 -1.66 13.55 0.97
N LEU A 12 -1.47 14.76 0.43
CA LEU A 12 -1.96 15.13 -0.91
C LEU A 12 -1.27 14.30 -2.01
N LEU A 13 0.05 14.10 -1.91
CA LEU A 13 0.80 13.25 -2.82
C LEU A 13 0.31 11.79 -2.75
N GLY A 14 0.11 11.28 -1.54
CA GLY A 14 -0.48 9.96 -1.32
C GLY A 14 -1.89 9.83 -1.91
N SER A 15 -2.67 10.91 -1.91
CA SER A 15 -4.05 10.95 -2.41
C SER A 15 -4.16 10.79 -3.92
N LEU A 16 -3.07 10.96 -4.71
CA LEU A 16 -3.10 10.80 -6.16
C LEU A 16 -3.59 9.38 -6.55
N PRO A 17 -4.72 9.25 -7.28
CA PRO A 17 -5.36 7.97 -7.53
C PRO A 17 -4.84 7.34 -8.83
N PHE A 18 -3.56 6.97 -8.87
CA PHE A 18 -2.93 6.47 -10.10
C PHE A 18 -3.63 5.27 -10.71
N GLY A 19 -4.14 4.34 -9.90
CA GLY A 19 -4.86 3.20 -10.43
C GLY A 19 -6.14 3.58 -11.17
N LEU A 20 -6.90 4.58 -10.67
CA LEU A 20 -8.06 5.08 -11.40
C LEU A 20 -7.65 5.79 -12.68
N ILE A 21 -6.63 6.67 -12.62
CA ILE A 21 -6.13 7.43 -13.78
C ILE A 21 -5.67 6.47 -14.90
N ILE A 22 -4.94 5.40 -14.54
CA ILE A 22 -4.46 4.41 -15.51
C ILE A 22 -5.63 3.61 -16.09
N ALA A 23 -6.56 3.16 -15.25
CA ALA A 23 -7.70 2.37 -15.70
C ALA A 23 -8.63 3.17 -16.63
N GLN A 24 -8.86 4.45 -16.36
CA GLN A 24 -9.63 5.33 -17.24
C GLN A 24 -9.01 5.46 -18.63
N ARG A 25 -7.66 5.45 -18.76
CA ARG A 25 -7.00 5.43 -20.08
C ARG A 25 -7.24 4.13 -20.86
N CYS A 26 -7.62 3.06 -20.16
CA CYS A 26 -8.04 1.80 -20.77
C CYS A 26 -9.57 1.73 -21.02
N GLY A 27 -10.31 2.81 -20.77
CA GLY A 27 -11.77 2.85 -20.89
C GLY A 27 -12.50 2.05 -19.79
N LYS A 28 -11.85 1.83 -18.62
CA LYS A 28 -12.36 1.01 -17.52
C LYS A 28 -12.45 1.79 -16.21
N ASP A 29 -13.37 1.40 -15.33
CA ASP A 29 -13.45 1.91 -13.97
C ASP A 29 -13.24 0.78 -12.94
N PRO A 30 -12.08 0.74 -12.27
CA PRO A 30 -11.78 -0.33 -11.32
C PRO A 30 -12.63 -0.27 -10.03
N ARG A 31 -13.41 0.79 -9.84
CA ARG A 31 -14.34 0.93 -8.70
C ARG A 31 -15.63 0.15 -8.90
N THR A 32 -15.99 -0.12 -10.16
CA THR A 32 -17.22 -0.85 -10.55
C THR A 32 -16.92 -2.22 -11.11
N GLU A 33 -15.65 -2.53 -11.41
CA GLU A 33 -15.22 -3.80 -12.01
C GLU A 33 -14.26 -4.57 -11.10
N GLY A 34 -14.25 -5.90 -11.22
CA GLY A 34 -13.39 -6.79 -10.45
C GLY A 34 -13.68 -6.74 -8.95
N SER A 35 -12.68 -6.39 -8.13
CA SER A 35 -12.87 -6.27 -6.67
C SER A 35 -13.35 -4.89 -6.20
N GLY A 36 -13.65 -3.97 -7.10
CA GLY A 36 -14.05 -2.60 -6.75
C GLY A 36 -12.92 -1.72 -6.19
N ASN A 37 -11.68 -2.19 -6.17
CA ASN A 37 -10.55 -1.46 -5.59
C ASN A 37 -9.68 -0.82 -6.68
N ILE A 38 -9.18 0.41 -6.43
CA ILE A 38 -8.29 1.13 -7.36
C ILE A 38 -6.82 0.65 -7.32
N GLY A 39 -6.47 -0.31 -6.46
CA GLY A 39 -5.09 -0.80 -6.32
C GLY A 39 -4.62 -1.68 -7.49
N ALA A 40 -3.30 -1.81 -7.61
CA ALA A 40 -2.61 -2.49 -8.71
C ALA A 40 -3.15 -3.89 -9.04
N THR A 41 -3.51 -4.68 -8.03
CA THR A 41 -4.04 -6.05 -8.21
C THR A 41 -5.38 -6.04 -8.98
N ASN A 42 -6.28 -5.12 -8.65
CA ASN A 42 -7.56 -5.01 -9.36
C ASN A 42 -7.38 -4.38 -10.75
N VAL A 43 -6.56 -3.35 -10.85
CA VAL A 43 -6.21 -2.74 -12.16
C VAL A 43 -5.59 -3.79 -13.10
N ALA A 44 -4.75 -4.69 -12.58
CA ALA A 44 -4.21 -5.80 -13.37
C ALA A 44 -5.29 -6.78 -13.86
N ARG A 45 -6.32 -7.03 -13.05
CA ARG A 45 -7.47 -7.90 -13.44
C ARG A 45 -8.34 -7.25 -14.50
N VAL A 46 -8.62 -5.96 -14.36
CA VAL A 46 -9.58 -5.23 -15.22
C VAL A 46 -8.94 -4.73 -16.51
N CYS A 47 -7.69 -4.22 -16.42
CA CYS A 47 -6.99 -3.53 -17.51
C CYS A 47 -5.76 -4.27 -18.03
N GLY A 48 -5.45 -5.45 -17.46
CA GLY A 48 -4.28 -6.25 -17.83
C GLY A 48 -3.02 -5.93 -17.01
N LYS A 49 -2.03 -6.84 -17.10
CA LYS A 49 -0.83 -6.86 -16.25
C LYS A 49 0.01 -5.57 -16.36
N GLY A 50 0.12 -4.98 -17.55
CA GLY A 50 0.88 -3.75 -17.78
C GLY A 50 0.31 -2.56 -17.01
N ALA A 51 -1.02 -2.36 -17.06
CA ALA A 51 -1.70 -1.32 -16.31
C ALA A 51 -1.56 -1.51 -14.79
N GLY A 52 -1.67 -2.76 -14.32
CA GLY A 52 -1.44 -3.11 -12.92
C GLY A 52 -0.01 -2.82 -12.47
N LEU A 53 0.99 -3.14 -13.30
CA LEU A 53 2.39 -2.87 -13.00
C LEU A 53 2.66 -1.35 -12.87
N TRP A 54 2.18 -0.55 -13.80
CA TRP A 54 2.33 0.91 -13.73
C TRP A 54 1.62 1.49 -12.50
N THR A 55 0.44 0.98 -12.16
CA THR A 55 -0.25 1.36 -10.92
C THR A 55 0.60 1.04 -9.70
N LEU A 56 1.19 -0.16 -9.63
CA LEU A 56 2.08 -0.56 -8.54
C LEU A 56 3.28 0.38 -8.43
N VAL A 57 3.98 0.62 -9.54
CA VAL A 57 5.18 1.48 -9.58
C VAL A 57 4.86 2.88 -9.11
N LEU A 58 3.79 3.50 -9.59
CA LEU A 58 3.42 4.86 -9.22
C LEU A 58 2.91 4.97 -7.78
N ASP A 59 2.18 3.96 -7.28
CA ASP A 59 1.74 3.93 -5.89
C ASP A 59 2.89 3.68 -4.90
N VAL A 60 3.92 2.92 -5.28
CA VAL A 60 5.18 2.78 -4.54
C VAL A 60 5.96 4.10 -4.59
N ALA A 61 6.11 4.67 -5.78
CA ALA A 61 6.88 5.91 -5.98
C ALA A 61 6.33 7.07 -5.15
N LYS A 62 4.99 7.26 -5.09
CA LYS A 62 4.41 8.36 -4.30
C LYS A 62 4.70 8.22 -2.80
N GLY A 63 4.72 6.99 -2.26
CA GLY A 63 5.08 6.73 -0.87
C GLY A 63 6.56 7.00 -0.61
N PHE A 64 7.42 6.53 -1.50
CA PHE A 64 8.86 6.73 -1.44
C PHE A 64 9.24 8.22 -1.50
N VAL A 65 8.71 8.94 -2.48
CA VAL A 65 8.95 10.39 -2.67
C VAL A 65 8.44 11.20 -1.48
N ALA A 66 7.29 10.84 -0.90
CA ALA A 66 6.76 11.52 0.28
C ALA A 66 7.76 11.51 1.45
N VAL A 67 8.40 10.38 1.70
CA VAL A 67 9.41 10.27 2.77
C VAL A 67 10.71 11.01 2.40
N LEU A 68 11.17 10.93 1.14
CA LEU A 68 12.34 11.70 0.69
C LEU A 68 12.15 13.21 0.87
N LEU A 69 10.94 13.71 0.57
CA LEU A 69 10.63 15.13 0.80
C LEU A 69 10.62 15.50 2.29
N ALA A 70 10.16 14.60 3.14
CA ALA A 70 10.20 14.79 4.58
C ALA A 70 11.65 14.77 5.11
N GLN A 71 12.55 13.94 4.57
CA GLN A 71 13.97 13.90 4.90
C GLN A 71 14.71 15.21 4.57
N ALA A 72 14.25 15.96 3.56
CA ALA A 72 14.80 17.27 3.24
C ALA A 72 14.52 18.34 4.34
N VAL A 73 13.60 18.04 5.28
CA VAL A 73 13.15 18.99 6.31
C VAL A 73 13.48 18.53 7.73
N SER A 74 13.66 17.22 7.95
CA SER A 74 13.90 16.68 9.29
C SER A 74 14.57 15.31 9.24
N ASP A 75 15.52 15.08 10.15
CA ASP A 75 16.17 13.78 10.38
C ASP A 75 15.45 12.94 11.44
N SER A 76 14.36 13.46 12.05
CA SER A 76 13.61 12.74 13.08
C SER A 76 12.90 11.52 12.51
N GLY A 77 13.32 10.32 12.90
CA GLY A 77 12.69 9.06 12.48
C GLY A 77 11.18 9.01 12.75
N PHE A 78 10.74 9.58 13.88
CA PHE A 78 9.32 9.69 14.20
C PHE A 78 8.57 10.60 13.22
N PHE A 79 9.14 11.76 12.88
CA PHE A 79 8.52 12.66 11.90
C PHE A 79 8.47 12.04 10.50
N LEU A 80 9.54 11.35 10.08
CA LEU A 80 9.59 10.66 8.79
C LEU A 80 8.53 9.53 8.73
N ALA A 81 8.35 8.81 9.83
CA ALA A 81 7.30 7.79 9.92
C ALA A 81 5.88 8.39 9.93
N LEU A 82 5.69 9.60 10.49
CA LEU A 82 4.43 10.34 10.35
C LEU A 82 4.18 10.78 8.91
N ALA A 83 5.22 11.19 8.16
CA ALA A 83 5.11 11.51 6.75
C ALA A 83 4.73 10.28 5.91
N ALA A 84 5.34 9.12 6.21
CA ALA A 84 4.94 7.83 5.64
C ALA A 84 3.47 7.52 5.91
N LEU A 85 3.03 7.65 7.17
CA LEU A 85 1.64 7.44 7.57
C LEU A 85 0.69 8.41 6.86
N ALA A 86 1.06 9.69 6.72
CA ALA A 86 0.28 10.70 6.01
C ALA A 86 0.08 10.31 4.53
N ALA A 87 1.14 9.87 3.84
CA ALA A 87 1.04 9.41 2.45
C ALA A 87 0.15 8.16 2.32
N ILE A 88 0.25 7.21 3.26
CA ILE A 88 -0.58 6.01 3.30
C ILE A 88 -2.05 6.38 3.55
N CYS A 89 -2.32 7.28 4.51
CA CYS A 89 -3.66 7.81 4.76
C CYS A 89 -4.20 8.52 3.52
N GLY A 90 -3.38 9.29 2.81
CA GLY A 90 -3.75 9.93 1.55
C GLY A 90 -4.20 8.90 0.51
N HIS A 91 -3.46 7.80 0.34
CA HIS A 91 -3.87 6.73 -0.57
C HIS A 91 -5.18 6.05 -0.13
N MET A 92 -5.38 5.83 1.17
CA MET A 92 -6.56 5.13 1.70
C MET A 92 -7.81 6.02 1.75
N PHE A 93 -7.63 7.31 2.03
CA PHE A 93 -8.68 8.31 2.21
C PHE A 93 -8.46 9.49 1.26
N SER A 94 -8.29 9.18 -0.03
CA SER A 94 -7.95 10.18 -1.04
C SER A 94 -8.97 11.32 -1.09
N VAL A 95 -8.48 12.56 -0.96
CA VAL A 95 -9.30 13.76 -1.12
C VAL A 95 -9.92 13.84 -2.52
N PHE A 96 -9.21 13.37 -3.55
CA PHE A 96 -9.69 13.34 -4.93
C PHE A 96 -10.77 12.29 -5.18
N LEU A 97 -10.95 11.34 -4.25
CA LEU A 97 -11.95 10.28 -4.33
C LEU A 97 -12.98 10.33 -3.20
N HIS A 98 -13.17 11.51 -2.58
CA HIS A 98 -14.11 11.72 -1.48
C HIS A 98 -13.89 10.68 -0.35
N GLY A 99 -12.64 10.40 0.00
CA GLY A 99 -12.25 9.43 1.04
C GLY A 99 -12.28 7.96 0.63
N LYS A 100 -12.66 7.62 -0.61
CA LYS A 100 -12.79 6.24 -1.11
C LYS A 100 -11.56 5.80 -1.90
N GLY A 101 -10.40 5.73 -1.25
CA GLY A 101 -9.13 5.29 -1.84
C GLY A 101 -8.91 3.78 -1.78
N GLY A 102 -7.66 3.37 -2.05
CA GLY A 102 -7.22 1.97 -2.03
C GLY A 102 -6.89 1.44 -0.63
N LYS A 103 -6.08 0.37 -0.58
CA LYS A 103 -5.70 -0.30 0.67
C LYS A 103 -4.33 0.08 1.23
N GLY A 104 -3.59 0.94 0.53
CA GLY A 104 -2.35 1.52 1.00
C GLY A 104 -1.09 0.66 0.88
N VAL A 105 -1.19 -0.61 0.49
CA VAL A 105 -0.07 -1.58 0.53
C VAL A 105 1.14 -1.14 -0.30
N ALA A 106 0.94 -0.74 -1.56
CA ALA A 106 2.03 -0.29 -2.42
C ALA A 106 2.68 1.01 -1.90
N THR A 107 1.86 1.96 -1.42
CA THR A 107 2.34 3.21 -0.82
C THR A 107 3.09 2.95 0.50
N PHE A 108 2.63 1.97 1.29
CA PHE A 108 3.33 1.49 2.49
C PHE A 108 4.73 0.95 2.14
N VAL A 109 4.82 0.06 1.14
CA VAL A 109 6.12 -0.45 0.67
C VAL A 109 7.03 0.69 0.25
N GLY A 110 6.55 1.64 -0.56
CA GLY A 110 7.35 2.76 -1.03
C GLY A 110 7.85 3.66 0.10
N ALA A 111 6.95 4.04 1.01
CA ALA A 111 7.30 4.91 2.13
C ALA A 111 8.34 4.26 3.06
N PHE A 112 8.17 2.99 3.40
CA PHE A 112 9.12 2.29 4.27
C PHE A 112 10.39 1.85 3.55
N LEU A 113 10.39 1.71 2.23
CA LEU A 113 11.61 1.51 1.46
C LEU A 113 12.56 2.71 1.56
N ALA A 114 12.02 3.93 1.66
CA ALA A 114 12.82 5.13 1.91
C ALA A 114 13.25 5.25 3.39
N LEU A 115 12.41 4.80 4.33
CA LEU A 115 12.62 4.99 5.76
C LEU A 115 13.44 3.87 6.41
N ALA A 116 13.18 2.63 6.04
CA ALA A 116 13.78 1.42 6.63
C ALA A 116 13.97 0.34 5.55
N PRO A 117 14.90 0.53 4.58
CA PRO A 117 14.99 -0.31 3.39
C PRO A 117 15.21 -1.79 3.73
N GLY A 118 16.08 -2.13 4.67
CA GLY A 118 16.37 -3.51 5.04
C GLY A 118 15.15 -4.24 5.59
N ALA A 119 14.45 -3.64 6.56
CA ALA A 119 13.23 -4.22 7.12
C ALA A 119 12.12 -4.33 6.08
N THR A 120 12.01 -3.36 5.17
CA THR A 120 11.02 -3.37 4.10
C THR A 120 11.30 -4.49 3.10
N VAL A 121 12.55 -4.66 2.65
CA VAL A 121 12.91 -5.75 1.73
C VAL A 121 12.60 -7.12 2.35
N LEU A 122 12.96 -7.33 3.62
CA LEU A 122 12.62 -8.58 4.32
C LEU A 122 11.10 -8.79 4.44
N SER A 123 10.34 -7.72 4.70
CA SER A 123 8.87 -7.80 4.75
C SER A 123 8.26 -8.12 3.38
N VAL A 124 8.83 -7.59 2.29
CA VAL A 124 8.43 -7.92 0.92
C VAL A 124 8.77 -9.37 0.58
N LEU A 125 9.87 -9.94 1.10
CA LEU A 125 10.15 -11.37 0.96
C LEU A 125 9.08 -12.21 1.68
N VAL A 126 8.61 -11.78 2.87
CA VAL A 126 7.47 -12.44 3.55
C VAL A 126 6.19 -12.36 2.70
N PHE A 127 5.94 -11.24 2.02
CA PHE A 127 4.82 -11.12 1.07
C PHE A 127 4.93 -12.18 -0.04
N PHE A 128 6.08 -12.27 -0.71
CA PHE A 128 6.25 -13.24 -1.81
C PHE A 128 6.18 -14.68 -1.34
N LEU A 129 6.72 -14.99 -0.16
CA LEU A 129 6.62 -16.32 0.45
C LEU A 129 5.15 -16.67 0.73
N ALA A 130 4.40 -15.79 1.38
CA ALA A 130 2.97 -16.00 1.67
C ALA A 130 2.15 -16.13 0.39
N LEU A 131 2.44 -15.30 -0.63
CA LEU A 131 1.78 -15.38 -1.93
C LEU A 131 2.07 -16.72 -2.64
N HIS A 132 3.31 -17.19 -2.57
CA HIS A 132 3.72 -18.49 -3.17
C HIS A 132 3.02 -19.67 -2.46
N LEU A 133 2.97 -19.65 -1.13
CA LEU A 133 2.41 -20.75 -0.33
C LEU A 133 0.88 -20.81 -0.40
N TYR A 134 0.22 -19.65 -0.36
CA TYR A 134 -1.24 -19.58 -0.19
C TYR A 134 -2.01 -19.07 -1.41
N GLY A 135 -1.35 -18.36 -2.33
CA GLY A 135 -1.97 -17.87 -3.58
C GLY A 135 -2.84 -16.62 -3.44
N TYR A 136 -2.94 -15.99 -2.26
CA TYR A 136 -3.78 -14.81 -2.02
C TYR A 136 -2.96 -13.55 -1.79
N VAL A 137 -3.14 -12.53 -2.64
CA VAL A 137 -2.46 -11.23 -2.49
C VAL A 137 -2.87 -10.53 -1.18
N SER A 138 -4.13 -10.66 -0.78
CA SER A 138 -4.64 -10.08 0.47
C SER A 138 -3.93 -10.67 1.69
N LEU A 139 -3.82 -11.99 1.79
CA LEU A 139 -3.11 -12.66 2.87
C LEU A 139 -1.62 -12.28 2.89
N ALA A 140 -0.97 -12.26 1.72
CA ALA A 140 0.41 -11.84 1.59
C ALA A 140 0.63 -10.39 2.05
N SER A 141 -0.30 -9.48 1.72
CA SER A 141 -0.27 -8.08 2.16
C SER A 141 -0.39 -7.95 3.69
N LEU A 142 -1.26 -8.74 4.31
CA LEU A 142 -1.43 -8.77 5.77
C LEU A 142 -0.19 -9.34 6.47
N ALA A 143 0.39 -10.43 5.94
CA ALA A 143 1.62 -11.01 6.45
C ALA A 143 2.78 -10.00 6.39
N MET A 144 2.94 -9.28 5.28
CA MET A 144 3.94 -8.22 5.14
C MET A 144 3.70 -7.07 6.11
N ALA A 145 2.44 -6.61 6.25
CA ALA A 145 2.08 -5.53 7.17
C ALA A 145 2.29 -5.90 8.64
N THR A 146 2.27 -7.20 8.97
CA THR A 146 2.65 -7.71 10.29
C THR A 146 4.17 -7.82 10.44
N ALA A 147 4.86 -8.28 9.40
CA ALA A 147 6.30 -8.52 9.45
C ALA A 147 7.11 -7.24 9.64
N LEU A 148 6.74 -6.13 9.00
CA LEU A 148 7.50 -4.89 9.05
C LEU A 148 7.63 -4.32 10.48
N PRO A 149 6.56 -4.10 11.26
CA PRO A 149 6.71 -3.62 12.64
C PRO A 149 7.47 -4.60 13.54
N VAL A 150 7.34 -5.92 13.32
CA VAL A 150 8.13 -6.92 14.04
C VAL A 150 9.63 -6.77 13.75
N MET A 151 10.01 -6.57 12.49
CA MET A 151 11.41 -6.36 12.09
C MET A 151 11.97 -5.04 12.66
N LEU A 152 11.17 -3.98 12.69
CA LEU A 152 11.55 -2.70 13.30
C LEU A 152 11.73 -2.82 14.81
N LEU A 153 10.89 -3.61 15.48
CA LEU A 153 11.00 -3.90 16.89
C LEU A 153 12.32 -4.64 17.19
N VAL A 154 12.63 -5.70 16.44
CA VAL A 154 13.85 -6.51 16.60
C VAL A 154 15.11 -5.69 16.28
N SER A 155 15.06 -4.77 15.30
CA SER A 155 16.19 -3.90 14.97
C SER A 155 16.39 -2.72 15.93
N GLY A 156 15.53 -2.55 16.95
CA GLY A 156 15.62 -1.42 17.90
C GLY A 156 15.19 -0.08 17.31
N SER A 157 14.46 -0.06 16.21
CA SER A 157 14.01 1.14 15.51
C SER A 157 12.74 1.74 16.16
N TRP A 158 12.81 2.04 17.45
CA TRP A 158 11.66 2.45 18.27
C TRP A 158 10.98 3.73 17.82
N SER A 159 11.76 4.69 17.29
CA SER A 159 11.22 6.00 16.86
C SER A 159 10.19 5.89 15.72
N VAL A 160 10.29 4.85 14.90
CA VAL A 160 9.40 4.64 13.75
C VAL A 160 8.29 3.63 14.03
N LEU A 161 8.38 2.90 15.14
CA LEU A 161 7.50 1.76 15.43
C LEU A 161 6.02 2.16 15.57
N VAL A 162 5.72 3.20 16.35
CA VAL A 162 4.32 3.59 16.62
C VAL A 162 3.57 4.00 15.35
N PRO A 163 4.10 4.91 14.48
CA PRO A 163 3.43 5.23 13.22
C PRO A 163 3.33 4.01 12.27
N THR A 164 4.31 3.08 12.31
CA THR A 164 4.27 1.85 11.52
C THR A 164 3.15 0.92 11.97
N LEU A 165 2.97 0.76 13.28
CA LEU A 165 1.85 -0.02 13.85
C LEU A 165 0.50 0.59 13.45
N ALA A 166 0.38 1.92 13.49
CA ALA A 166 -0.82 2.62 13.04
C ALA A 166 -1.11 2.37 11.54
N ALA A 167 -0.07 2.45 10.68
CA ALA A 167 -0.19 2.15 9.26
C ALA A 167 -0.61 0.69 9.01
N SER A 168 -0.01 -0.26 9.74
CA SER A 168 -0.36 -1.68 9.66
C SER A 168 -1.81 -1.92 10.10
N ALA A 169 -2.25 -1.32 11.21
CA ALA A 169 -3.64 -1.42 11.68
C ALA A 169 -4.64 -0.89 10.64
N LEU A 170 -4.31 0.24 9.97
CA LEU A 170 -5.12 0.77 8.87
C LEU A 170 -5.16 -0.18 7.67
N ILE A 171 -4.04 -0.86 7.34
CA ILE A 171 -4.02 -1.88 6.29
C ILE A 171 -4.95 -3.04 6.65
N PHE A 172 -4.88 -3.55 7.89
CA PHE A 172 -5.80 -4.59 8.37
C PHE A 172 -7.26 -4.15 8.26
N TRP A 173 -7.57 -2.95 8.72
CA TRP A 173 -8.93 -2.39 8.64
C TRP A 173 -9.43 -2.29 7.18
N LYS A 174 -8.60 -1.81 6.26
CA LYS A 174 -8.93 -1.75 4.81
C LYS A 174 -9.02 -3.12 4.15
N HIS A 175 -8.55 -4.18 4.80
CA HIS A 175 -8.65 -5.57 4.32
C HIS A 175 -9.79 -6.35 4.99
N LYS A 176 -10.69 -5.72 5.76
CA LYS A 176 -11.77 -6.40 6.47
C LYS A 176 -12.54 -7.37 5.56
N ASP A 177 -13.03 -6.89 4.43
CA ASP A 177 -13.79 -7.73 3.49
C ASP A 177 -12.95 -8.88 2.90
N ASN A 178 -11.63 -8.70 2.76
CA ASN A 178 -10.73 -9.78 2.34
C ASN A 178 -10.54 -10.81 3.46
N ILE A 179 -10.41 -10.35 4.70
CA ILE A 179 -10.31 -11.23 5.87
C ILE A 179 -11.57 -12.08 5.98
N ASP A 180 -12.74 -11.47 5.85
CA ASP A 180 -14.03 -12.18 5.88
C ASP A 180 -14.10 -13.25 4.77
N ARG A 181 -13.66 -12.92 3.53
CA ARG A 181 -13.59 -13.89 2.43
C ARG A 181 -12.53 -14.96 2.62
N LEU A 182 -11.37 -14.64 3.22
CA LEU A 182 -10.34 -15.63 3.53
C LEU A 182 -10.85 -16.64 4.56
N LEU A 183 -11.55 -16.18 5.59
CA LEU A 183 -12.15 -17.04 6.62
C LEU A 183 -13.28 -17.91 6.06
N ALA A 184 -14.04 -17.37 5.11
CA ALA A 184 -15.11 -18.10 4.42
C ALA A 184 -14.60 -19.00 3.27
N GLY A 185 -13.31 -18.99 2.92
CA GLY A 185 -12.77 -19.75 1.78
C GLY A 185 -13.19 -19.23 0.40
N THR A 186 -13.68 -17.99 0.32
CA THR A 186 -14.21 -17.37 -0.91
C THR A 186 -13.34 -16.25 -1.48
N GLU A 187 -12.12 -16.07 -0.95
CA GLU A 187 -11.19 -15.05 -1.46
C GLU A 187 -10.69 -15.43 -2.86
N THR A 188 -10.55 -14.43 -3.73
CA THR A 188 -10.09 -14.62 -5.10
C THR A 188 -8.57 -14.82 -5.17
N PRO A 189 -8.07 -15.97 -5.64
CA PRO A 189 -6.65 -16.24 -5.77
C PRO A 189 -5.99 -15.31 -6.81
N TRP A 190 -4.66 -15.14 -6.69
CA TRP A 190 -3.86 -14.35 -7.64
C TRP A 190 -3.76 -14.99 -9.03
N LYS A 191 -3.58 -16.30 -9.07
CA LYS A 191 -3.63 -17.05 -10.32
C LYS A 191 -5.10 -17.18 -10.71
N CYS A 192 -5.59 -16.28 -11.56
CA CYS A 192 -6.85 -16.52 -12.26
C CYS A 192 -6.76 -17.90 -12.91
N ALA A 193 -7.82 -18.71 -12.74
CA ALA A 193 -8.00 -19.92 -13.51
C ALA A 193 -7.69 -19.61 -14.98
N LYS A 194 -6.92 -20.47 -15.64
CA LYS A 194 -6.82 -20.45 -17.11
C LYS A 194 -8.25 -20.41 -17.61
N PRO A 195 -8.59 -19.61 -18.64
CA PRO A 195 -9.84 -19.81 -19.34
C PRO A 195 -9.86 -21.29 -19.71
N GLU A 196 -10.92 -21.99 -19.33
CA GLU A 196 -11.15 -23.34 -19.83
C GLU A 196 -11.21 -23.21 -21.35
N ALA A 197 -10.37 -23.99 -22.02
CA ALA A 197 -10.20 -24.01 -23.46
C ALA A 197 -11.48 -24.55 -24.15
#